data_fd189137360539074c7b8b72c83bb778
#
_entry.id   fd189137360539074c7b8b72c83bb778
#
_cell.length_a   1.000
_cell.length_b   1.000
_cell.length_c   1.000
_cell.angle_alpha   90.00
_cell.angle_beta   90.00
_cell.angle_gamma   90.00
#
_symmetry.space_group_name_H-M   'P 1'
#
loop_
_entity.id
_entity.type
_entity.pdbx_description
1 polymer ?
#
loop_
_entity_poly.entity_id
_entity_poly.type
_entity_poly.pdbx_seq_one_letter_code
_entity_poly.pdbx_strand_id
1 'polypeptide(L)'
;MSLNLEHLIKEKVNVELKKYNYQCKKEEQEIRSILKKEGYSIKYINFQNNSTNGVIEKNNKKFFFKILGNQDFSNEITGYIGIKDKFPVNKIKEIYEFQNCCIILYEYENTIHNNKGLLNDFLVQNDNEIKENPKQIIKRIISFYSNSFKMTINNSQYPMQQFYQDRIESRLIKWYNKEKILKYKVNINGVESKKTSEIIKEVINFFDKEHKLECSLSQGDPNTLNIGIKPIFFDFATSGYNPIICEFSAIFWSVLIADAYFCPKYHPKSYYNHKKVFKNIDKFTPNLQYEVNDTEKKINIQSNIKTSEIRIDFIKEYIEMLENLNVKIGKEFIYFLAMRILCIFNISKMKEKDYFYSIFILHYMYKNISDDVYDSLNTIISKFEIT
;
A
#
# COMPACT_ATOMS: atom_id res chain seq x y z
N MET A 1 -29.36 -12.34 -6.95
CA MET A 1 -29.02 -11.35 -7.99
C MET A 1 -27.57 -10.94 -7.79
N SER A 2 -26.64 -11.50 -8.55
CA SER A 2 -25.26 -11.02 -8.55
C SER A 2 -25.24 -9.66 -9.25
N LEU A 3 -25.18 -8.59 -8.49
CA LEU A 3 -24.90 -7.28 -9.04
C LEU A 3 -23.54 -7.37 -9.76
N ASN A 4 -23.58 -7.11 -11.06
CA ASN A 4 -22.40 -7.16 -11.91
C ASN A 4 -21.37 -6.16 -11.38
N LEU A 5 -20.34 -6.65 -10.69
CA LEU A 5 -19.28 -5.87 -10.04
C LEU A 5 -18.59 -4.95 -11.04
N GLU A 6 -18.44 -5.38 -12.30
CA GLU A 6 -17.93 -4.55 -13.40
C GLU A 6 -18.84 -3.34 -13.66
N HIS A 7 -20.14 -3.51 -13.54
CA HIS A 7 -21.11 -2.41 -13.74
C HIS A 7 -21.03 -1.42 -12.58
N LEU A 8 -20.95 -1.89 -11.33
CA LEU A 8 -20.79 -1.04 -10.14
C LEU A 8 -19.46 -0.27 -10.14
N ILE A 9 -18.36 -0.93 -10.56
CA ILE A 9 -17.06 -0.30 -10.69
C ILE A 9 -17.09 0.71 -11.84
N LYS A 10 -17.69 0.37 -12.98
CA LYS A 10 -17.87 1.29 -14.11
C LYS A 10 -18.77 2.47 -13.74
N GLU A 11 -19.87 2.27 -13.01
CA GLU A 11 -20.72 3.37 -12.56
C GLU A 11 -20.00 4.28 -11.57
N LYS A 12 -19.33 3.72 -10.55
CA LYS A 12 -18.59 4.52 -9.56
C LYS A 12 -17.40 5.25 -10.19
N VAL A 13 -16.65 4.57 -11.05
CA VAL A 13 -15.58 5.18 -11.83
C VAL A 13 -16.10 6.21 -12.82
N ASN A 14 -17.23 5.96 -13.47
CA ASN A 14 -17.85 6.93 -14.38
C ASN A 14 -18.44 8.15 -13.67
N VAL A 15 -19.02 8.00 -12.49
CA VAL A 15 -19.54 9.13 -11.70
C VAL A 15 -18.38 9.98 -11.17
N GLU A 16 -17.34 9.36 -10.66
CA GLU A 16 -16.14 10.07 -10.25
C GLU A 16 -15.38 10.66 -11.44
N LEU A 17 -15.28 9.95 -12.57
CA LEU A 17 -14.71 10.46 -13.82
C LEU A 17 -15.54 11.62 -14.40
N LYS A 18 -16.88 11.62 -14.30
CA LYS A 18 -17.71 12.75 -14.76
C LYS A 18 -17.47 14.00 -13.92
N LYS A 19 -17.38 13.89 -12.60
CA LYS A 19 -16.99 15.02 -11.71
C LYS A 19 -15.57 15.50 -11.98
N TYR A 20 -14.64 14.58 -12.19
CA TYR A 20 -13.26 14.85 -12.52
C TYR A 20 -13.09 15.42 -13.92
N ASN A 21 -13.80 14.90 -14.91
CA ASN A 21 -13.71 15.36 -16.29
C ASN A 21 -14.04 16.86 -16.47
N TYR A 22 -14.80 17.45 -15.58
CA TYR A 22 -15.09 18.88 -15.68
C TYR A 22 -13.94 19.76 -15.14
N GLN A 23 -13.32 19.39 -14.05
CA GLN A 23 -12.14 20.08 -13.49
C GLN A 23 -10.85 19.76 -14.26
N CYS A 24 -10.66 18.51 -14.67
CA CYS A 24 -9.47 18.05 -15.37
C CYS A 24 -9.36 18.53 -16.81
N LYS A 25 -10.45 18.92 -17.48
CA LYS A 25 -10.37 19.38 -18.88
C LYS A 25 -9.49 20.62 -19.06
N LYS A 26 -9.53 21.55 -18.12
CA LYS A 26 -8.71 22.78 -18.18
C LYS A 26 -7.26 22.46 -17.88
N GLU A 27 -7.00 21.71 -16.82
CA GLU A 27 -5.65 21.25 -16.45
C GLU A 27 -5.05 20.35 -17.53
N GLU A 28 -5.84 19.45 -18.11
CA GLU A 28 -5.39 18.60 -19.21
C GLU A 28 -5.01 19.43 -20.44
N GLN A 29 -5.76 20.47 -20.78
CA GLN A 29 -5.43 21.35 -21.90
C GLN A 29 -4.13 22.11 -21.65
N GLU A 30 -3.90 22.60 -20.45
CA GLU A 30 -2.66 23.28 -20.07
C GLU A 30 -1.45 22.32 -20.14
N ILE A 31 -1.59 21.11 -19.56
CA ILE A 31 -0.58 20.05 -19.62
C ILE A 31 -0.27 19.68 -21.08
N ARG A 32 -1.29 19.47 -21.90
CA ARG A 32 -1.13 19.16 -23.33
C ARG A 32 -0.43 20.29 -24.08
N SER A 33 -0.78 21.54 -23.78
CA SER A 33 -0.14 22.72 -24.39
C SER A 33 1.35 22.80 -24.04
N ILE A 34 1.69 22.60 -22.76
CA ILE A 34 3.07 22.62 -22.28
C ILE A 34 3.90 21.50 -22.95
N LEU A 35 3.43 20.27 -22.83
CA LEU A 35 4.15 19.13 -23.40
C LEU A 35 4.28 19.20 -24.93
N LYS A 36 3.26 19.75 -25.62
CA LYS A 36 3.32 19.96 -27.06
C LYS A 36 4.36 21.02 -27.46
N LYS A 37 4.51 22.09 -26.68
CA LYS A 37 5.56 23.10 -26.93
C LYS A 37 6.95 22.49 -26.84
N GLU A 38 7.13 21.54 -25.93
CA GLU A 38 8.38 20.78 -25.78
C GLU A 38 8.54 19.64 -26.81
N GLY A 39 7.61 19.50 -27.75
CA GLY A 39 7.65 18.51 -28.81
C GLY A 39 7.17 17.10 -28.42
N TYR A 40 6.45 16.96 -27.31
CA TYR A 40 5.87 15.69 -26.87
C TYR A 40 4.43 15.50 -27.35
N SER A 41 4.09 14.26 -27.69
CA SER A 41 2.72 13.80 -27.92
C SER A 41 2.24 12.98 -26.73
N ILE A 42 1.05 13.24 -26.19
CA ILE A 42 0.46 12.47 -25.09
C ILE A 42 -0.18 11.21 -25.66
N LYS A 43 0.27 10.06 -25.20
CA LYS A 43 -0.33 8.75 -25.54
C LYS A 43 -1.45 8.39 -24.58
N TYR A 44 -1.25 8.67 -23.29
CA TYR A 44 -2.25 8.44 -22.28
C TYR A 44 -1.98 9.34 -21.06
N ILE A 45 -3.05 9.73 -20.38
CA ILE A 45 -3.00 10.53 -19.15
C ILE A 45 -3.95 9.92 -18.11
N ASN A 46 -3.51 9.87 -16.86
CA ASN A 46 -4.27 9.37 -15.73
C ASN A 46 -4.25 10.41 -14.61
N PHE A 47 -5.43 10.86 -14.21
CA PHE A 47 -5.60 11.81 -13.12
C PHE A 47 -5.84 11.07 -11.82
N GLN A 48 -4.97 11.27 -10.84
CA GLN A 48 -5.10 10.76 -9.48
C GLN A 48 -5.36 11.91 -8.51
N ASN A 49 -5.72 11.60 -7.26
CA ASN A 49 -6.10 12.64 -6.30
C ASN A 49 -4.97 13.65 -6.02
N ASN A 50 -3.71 13.20 -5.98
CA ASN A 50 -2.55 14.02 -5.62
C ASN A 50 -1.49 14.09 -6.73
N SER A 51 -1.69 13.40 -7.85
CA SER A 51 -0.74 13.43 -8.96
C SER A 51 -1.45 13.16 -10.27
N THR A 52 -0.91 13.72 -11.33
CA THR A 52 -1.30 13.35 -12.69
C THR A 52 -0.12 12.62 -13.32
N ASN A 53 -0.36 11.48 -13.93
CA ASN A 53 0.70 10.72 -14.58
C ASN A 53 0.24 10.18 -15.94
N GLY A 54 1.17 9.69 -16.72
CA GLY A 54 0.84 9.13 -18.03
C GLY A 54 2.04 8.79 -18.86
N VAL A 55 1.79 8.63 -20.15
CA VAL A 55 2.83 8.31 -21.14
C VAL A 55 2.82 9.35 -22.24
N ILE A 56 4.01 9.85 -22.55
CA ILE A 56 4.29 10.78 -23.66
C ILE A 56 5.32 10.18 -24.60
N GLU A 57 5.39 10.71 -25.81
CA GLU A 57 6.34 10.30 -26.82
C GLU A 57 6.95 11.49 -27.54
N LYS A 58 8.27 11.42 -27.75
CA LYS A 58 9.04 12.40 -28.53
C LYS A 58 10.09 11.63 -29.35
N ASN A 59 10.19 11.87 -30.63
CA ASN A 59 11.16 11.21 -31.53
C ASN A 59 11.11 9.68 -31.42
N ASN A 60 9.91 9.08 -31.43
CA ASN A 60 9.66 7.66 -31.27
C ASN A 60 10.16 7.05 -29.94
N LYS A 61 10.55 7.88 -28.97
CA LYS A 61 10.89 7.44 -27.61
C LYS A 61 9.74 7.76 -26.66
N LYS A 62 9.33 6.76 -25.88
CA LYS A 62 8.31 6.91 -24.85
C LYS A 62 8.94 7.30 -23.51
N PHE A 63 8.18 8.07 -22.75
CA PHE A 63 8.52 8.46 -21.38
C PHE A 63 7.28 8.30 -20.50
N PHE A 64 7.49 7.90 -19.28
CA PHE A 64 6.47 8.03 -18.23
C PHE A 64 6.62 9.40 -17.58
N PHE A 65 5.53 10.12 -17.42
CA PHE A 65 5.57 11.41 -16.75
C PHE A 65 4.72 11.39 -15.47
N LYS A 66 5.13 12.21 -14.51
CA LYS A 66 4.42 12.47 -13.26
C LYS A 66 4.38 13.97 -13.03
N ILE A 67 3.20 14.53 -12.74
CA ILE A 67 3.01 15.92 -12.40
C ILE A 67 2.69 16.00 -10.92
N LEU A 68 3.42 16.80 -10.18
CA LEU A 68 3.35 16.92 -8.74
C LEU A 68 3.29 18.39 -8.35
N GLY A 69 2.56 18.73 -7.28
CA GLY A 69 2.71 20.00 -6.59
C GLY A 69 4.10 20.14 -5.96
N ASN A 70 4.52 21.35 -5.66
CA ASN A 70 5.89 21.63 -5.22
C ASN A 70 6.35 20.81 -4.01
N GLN A 71 5.47 20.58 -3.01
CA GLN A 71 5.81 19.79 -1.83
C GLN A 71 5.98 18.30 -2.18
N ASP A 72 5.05 17.74 -2.94
CA ASP A 72 5.11 16.34 -3.36
C ASP A 72 6.29 16.09 -4.30
N PHE A 73 6.62 17.06 -5.15
CA PHE A 73 7.82 17.05 -5.99
C PHE A 73 9.10 17.01 -5.15
N SER A 74 9.22 17.87 -4.14
CA SER A 74 10.39 17.88 -3.26
C SER A 74 10.57 16.53 -2.56
N ASN A 75 9.50 15.95 -2.06
CA ASN A 75 9.52 14.62 -1.43
C ASN A 75 9.95 13.53 -2.42
N GLU A 76 9.38 13.53 -3.63
CA GLU A 76 9.70 12.56 -4.69
C GLU A 76 11.18 12.62 -5.09
N ILE A 77 11.73 13.82 -5.31
CA ILE A 77 13.13 14.01 -5.71
C ILE A 77 14.08 13.66 -4.55
N THR A 78 13.76 14.06 -3.33
CA THR A 78 14.57 13.73 -2.15
C THR A 78 14.66 12.22 -1.96
N GLY A 79 13.52 11.53 -2.04
CA GLY A 79 13.47 10.08 -1.93
C GLY A 79 14.21 9.38 -3.08
N TYR A 80 14.01 9.84 -4.31
CA TYR A 80 14.74 9.31 -5.47
C TYR A 80 16.27 9.42 -5.30
N ILE A 81 16.77 10.60 -4.91
CA ILE A 81 18.20 10.82 -4.68
C ILE A 81 18.70 9.92 -3.55
N GLY A 82 17.90 9.75 -2.50
CA GLY A 82 18.26 8.94 -1.33
C GLY A 82 18.50 7.47 -1.64
N ILE A 83 17.83 6.91 -2.66
CA ILE A 83 17.90 5.46 -2.93
C ILE A 83 18.48 5.06 -4.28
N LYS A 84 18.61 5.98 -5.26
CA LYS A 84 18.94 5.68 -6.67
C LYS A 84 20.25 4.91 -6.87
N ASP A 85 21.21 5.04 -5.95
CA ASP A 85 22.51 4.38 -6.04
C ASP A 85 22.52 2.97 -5.41
N LYS A 86 21.49 2.63 -4.66
CA LYS A 86 21.36 1.36 -3.93
C LYS A 86 20.14 0.54 -4.34
N PHE A 87 19.13 1.20 -4.89
CA PHE A 87 17.92 0.58 -5.41
C PHE A 87 17.82 0.73 -6.92
N PRO A 88 17.33 -0.26 -7.66
CA PRO A 88 17.03 -0.13 -9.08
C PRO A 88 15.76 0.72 -9.23
N VAL A 89 15.97 1.98 -9.49
CA VAL A 89 14.91 2.96 -9.66
C VAL A 89 14.63 3.24 -11.12
N ASN A 90 13.41 3.62 -11.44
CA ASN A 90 13.09 4.15 -12.76
C ASN A 90 13.81 5.50 -12.96
N LYS A 91 14.67 5.58 -13.98
CA LYS A 91 15.58 6.72 -14.16
C LYS A 91 14.84 7.98 -14.56
N ILE A 92 15.09 9.09 -13.85
CA ILE A 92 14.67 10.42 -14.26
C ILE A 92 15.49 10.85 -15.47
N LYS A 93 14.80 11.35 -16.51
CA LYS A 93 15.39 11.86 -17.75
C LYS A 93 15.39 13.38 -17.79
N GLU A 94 14.26 14.00 -17.47
CA GLU A 94 14.08 15.44 -17.54
C GLU A 94 13.12 15.89 -16.42
N ILE A 95 13.26 17.14 -16.01
CA ILE A 95 12.37 17.80 -15.06
C ILE A 95 12.01 19.17 -15.63
N TYR A 96 10.73 19.51 -15.63
CA TYR A 96 10.21 20.81 -15.99
C TYR A 96 9.55 21.43 -14.78
N GLU A 97 10.01 22.63 -14.40
CA GLU A 97 9.48 23.37 -13.27
C GLU A 97 8.54 24.47 -13.75
N PHE A 98 7.40 24.57 -13.10
CA PHE A 98 6.39 25.62 -13.30
C PHE A 98 6.07 26.28 -11.96
N GLN A 99 5.34 27.39 -12.01
CA GLN A 99 5.07 28.17 -10.79
C GLN A 99 4.44 27.35 -9.66
N ASN A 100 3.54 26.43 -9.97
CA ASN A 100 2.75 25.67 -8.97
C ASN A 100 2.93 24.15 -9.05
N CYS A 101 3.67 23.66 -10.02
CA CYS A 101 3.87 22.22 -10.20
C CYS A 101 5.16 21.93 -10.96
N CYS A 102 5.59 20.68 -10.85
CA CYS A 102 6.73 20.15 -11.61
C CYS A 102 6.30 18.92 -12.40
N ILE A 103 6.90 18.75 -13.58
CA ILE A 103 6.73 17.55 -14.40
C ILE A 103 8.04 16.78 -14.35
N ILE A 104 7.99 15.53 -13.91
CA ILE A 104 9.13 14.62 -13.94
C ILE A 104 8.94 13.65 -15.09
N LEU A 105 9.92 13.53 -15.96
CA LEU A 105 9.97 12.51 -17.02
C LEU A 105 10.89 11.39 -16.59
N TYR A 106 10.33 10.18 -16.56
CA TYR A 106 11.06 8.94 -16.30
C TYR A 106 11.28 8.14 -17.59
N GLU A 107 12.31 7.33 -17.60
CA GLU A 107 12.50 6.33 -18.62
C GLU A 107 11.26 5.42 -18.72
N TYR A 108 10.84 5.14 -19.96
CA TYR A 108 9.68 4.26 -20.17
C TYR A 108 10.08 2.79 -20.04
N GLU A 109 9.55 2.15 -19.00
CA GLU A 109 9.80 0.72 -18.78
C GLU A 109 8.69 -0.12 -19.43
N ASN A 110 8.98 -0.68 -20.59
CA ASN A 110 7.99 -1.41 -21.40
C ASN A 110 7.35 -2.60 -20.67
N THR A 111 8.10 -3.30 -19.82
CA THR A 111 7.59 -4.48 -19.11
C THR A 111 6.49 -4.13 -18.12
N ILE A 112 6.51 -2.92 -17.58
CA ILE A 112 5.55 -2.43 -16.60
C ILE A 112 4.30 -1.91 -17.26
N HIS A 113 4.47 -1.13 -18.33
CA HIS A 113 3.35 -0.51 -19.03
C HIS A 113 2.52 -1.48 -19.87
N ASN A 114 3.01 -2.69 -20.08
CA ASN A 114 2.25 -3.77 -20.72
C ASN A 114 1.52 -4.68 -19.71
N ASN A 115 1.31 -4.22 -18.49
CA ASN A 115 0.55 -4.91 -17.42
C ASN A 115 1.05 -6.32 -17.08
N LYS A 116 2.35 -6.57 -17.18
CA LYS A 116 2.95 -7.89 -16.89
C LYS A 116 4.14 -7.82 -15.93
N GLY A 117 4.54 -6.61 -15.58
CA GLY A 117 5.80 -6.39 -14.90
C GLY A 117 5.73 -5.91 -13.45
N LEU A 118 4.55 -5.63 -12.91
CA LEU A 118 4.39 -5.26 -11.49
C LEU A 118 4.16 -6.49 -10.61
N LEU A 119 4.57 -6.39 -9.36
CA LEU A 119 4.31 -7.42 -8.35
C LEU A 119 2.80 -7.71 -8.23
N ASN A 120 1.95 -6.69 -8.30
CA ASN A 120 0.50 -6.87 -8.31
C ASN A 120 0.04 -7.79 -9.43
N ASP A 121 0.48 -7.58 -10.66
CA ASP A 121 0.05 -8.39 -11.81
C ASP A 121 0.56 -9.83 -11.71
N PHE A 122 1.77 -9.99 -11.18
CA PHE A 122 2.35 -11.29 -10.90
C PHE A 122 1.55 -12.06 -9.85
N LEU A 123 1.22 -11.43 -8.72
CA LEU A 123 0.41 -12.05 -7.67
C LEU A 123 -0.98 -12.41 -8.18
N VAL A 124 -1.67 -11.47 -8.86
CA VAL A 124 -3.01 -11.71 -9.42
C VAL A 124 -3.04 -12.83 -10.45
N GLN A 125 -1.98 -13.01 -11.23
CA GLN A 125 -1.88 -14.15 -12.16
C GLN A 125 -1.74 -15.48 -11.41
N ASN A 126 -0.92 -15.50 -10.37
CA ASN A 126 -0.64 -16.72 -9.60
C ASN A 126 -1.70 -17.02 -8.53
N ASP A 127 -2.56 -16.07 -8.19
CA ASP A 127 -3.79 -16.32 -7.40
C ASP A 127 -4.76 -17.29 -8.12
N ASN A 128 -4.62 -17.49 -9.42
CA ASN A 128 -5.51 -18.35 -10.22
C ASN A 128 -4.83 -19.62 -10.70
N GLU A 129 -3.57 -19.52 -11.11
CA GLU A 129 -2.78 -20.63 -11.66
C GLU A 129 -1.33 -20.43 -11.28
N ILE A 130 -0.73 -21.37 -10.55
CA ILE A 130 0.69 -21.35 -10.26
C ILE A 130 1.45 -21.63 -11.57
N LYS A 131 2.14 -20.60 -12.08
CA LYS A 131 2.99 -20.71 -13.26
C LYS A 131 4.36 -21.28 -12.91
N GLU A 132 5.05 -21.81 -13.93
CA GLU A 132 6.44 -22.27 -13.77
C GLU A 132 7.30 -21.19 -13.12
N ASN A 133 7.94 -21.57 -12.00
CA ASN A 133 8.93 -20.79 -11.25
C ASN A 133 8.47 -19.46 -10.58
N PRO A 134 7.28 -19.34 -9.94
CA PRO A 134 6.97 -18.15 -9.16
C PRO A 134 7.98 -17.90 -8.03
N LYS A 135 8.53 -18.96 -7.44
CA LYS A 135 9.57 -18.88 -6.39
C LYS A 135 10.84 -18.15 -6.83
N GLN A 136 11.23 -18.26 -8.11
CA GLN A 136 12.41 -17.53 -8.60
C GLN A 136 12.17 -16.02 -8.66
N ILE A 137 10.96 -15.58 -9.01
CA ILE A 137 10.61 -14.17 -9.04
C ILE A 137 10.59 -13.62 -7.62
N ILE A 138 9.96 -14.34 -6.68
CA ILE A 138 9.94 -13.97 -5.27
C ILE A 138 11.37 -13.85 -4.74
N LYS A 139 12.19 -14.89 -4.89
CA LYS A 139 13.59 -14.88 -4.44
C LYS A 139 14.41 -13.74 -5.03
N ARG A 140 14.17 -13.38 -6.28
CA ARG A 140 14.84 -12.24 -6.93
C ARG A 140 14.50 -10.90 -6.25
N ILE A 141 13.22 -10.67 -5.98
CA ILE A 141 12.78 -9.45 -5.29
C ILE A 141 13.33 -9.43 -3.87
N ILE A 142 13.21 -10.53 -3.15
CA ILE A 142 13.68 -10.66 -1.77
C ILE A 142 15.21 -10.53 -1.66
N SER A 143 15.96 -11.14 -2.57
CA SER A 143 17.42 -11.01 -2.59
C SER A 143 17.87 -9.57 -2.78
N PHE A 144 17.06 -8.78 -3.48
CA PHE A 144 17.32 -7.38 -3.66
C PHE A 144 17.19 -6.60 -2.34
N TYR A 145 16.08 -6.82 -1.60
CA TYR A 145 15.92 -6.27 -0.24
C TYR A 145 17.05 -6.73 0.69
N SER A 146 17.37 -8.02 0.68
CA SER A 146 18.46 -8.58 1.47
C SER A 146 19.79 -7.87 1.23
N ASN A 147 20.15 -7.67 -0.04
CA ASN A 147 21.38 -6.99 -0.39
C ASN A 147 21.40 -5.52 0.04
N SER A 148 20.28 -4.81 -0.16
CA SER A 148 20.18 -3.42 0.28
C SER A 148 20.29 -3.32 1.81
N PHE A 149 19.56 -4.16 2.54
CA PHE A 149 19.56 -4.13 3.99
C PHE A 149 20.95 -4.49 4.56
N LYS A 150 21.61 -5.53 4.06
CA LYS A 150 22.99 -5.87 4.45
C LYS A 150 23.96 -4.71 4.35
N MET A 151 23.82 -3.88 3.31
CA MET A 151 24.73 -2.76 3.06
C MET A 151 24.39 -1.49 3.84
N THR A 152 23.15 -1.36 4.29
CA THR A 152 22.66 -0.06 4.76
C THR A 152 22.02 -0.09 6.15
N ILE A 153 21.88 -1.29 6.76
CA ILE A 153 21.26 -1.40 8.08
C ILE A 153 22.07 -0.66 9.14
N ASN A 154 21.37 0.17 9.91
CA ASN A 154 21.92 0.85 11.06
C ASN A 154 20.83 1.17 12.10
N ASN A 155 21.24 1.49 13.32
CA ASN A 155 20.36 1.91 14.41
C ASN A 155 20.23 3.43 14.43
N SER A 156 19.63 4.03 13.43
CA SER A 156 19.47 5.48 13.34
C SER A 156 18.04 5.96 13.52
N GLN A 157 17.92 7.27 13.75
CA GLN A 157 16.64 7.98 13.85
C GLN A 157 15.87 7.92 12.53
N TYR A 158 14.54 7.91 12.61
CA TYR A 158 13.66 7.66 11.48
C TYR A 158 13.28 8.87 10.65
N PRO A 159 13.54 8.88 9.36
CA PRO A 159 12.92 9.86 8.47
C PRO A 159 11.39 9.70 8.36
N MET A 160 10.85 8.48 8.52
CA MET A 160 9.42 8.24 8.36
C MET A 160 8.56 8.54 9.59
N GLN A 161 9.14 8.85 10.74
CA GLN A 161 8.34 9.21 11.92
C GLN A 161 7.45 10.41 11.59
N GLN A 162 7.99 11.43 10.92
CA GLN A 162 7.23 12.60 10.47
C GLN A 162 6.03 12.23 9.61
N PHE A 163 6.22 11.32 8.65
CA PHE A 163 5.14 10.85 7.79
C PHE A 163 4.00 10.17 8.58
N TYR A 164 4.30 9.41 9.63
CA TYR A 164 3.27 8.80 10.47
C TYR A 164 2.65 9.82 11.41
N GLN A 165 3.43 10.72 12.01
CA GLN A 165 2.93 11.80 12.85
C GLN A 165 1.92 12.69 12.09
N ASP A 166 2.22 13.08 10.87
CA ASP A 166 1.29 13.86 10.04
C ASP A 166 -0.04 13.14 9.81
N ARG A 167 -0.03 11.80 9.74
CA ARG A 167 -1.24 11.01 9.59
C ARG A 167 -2.03 10.81 10.87
N ILE A 168 -1.42 10.92 12.03
CA ILE A 168 -2.13 10.86 13.31
C ILE A 168 -3.18 11.96 13.37
N GLU A 169 -2.78 13.23 13.24
CA GLU A 169 -3.69 14.37 13.26
C GLU A 169 -4.63 14.39 12.05
N SER A 170 -4.06 14.31 10.86
CA SER A 170 -4.80 14.50 9.61
C SER A 170 -5.76 13.35 9.28
N ARG A 171 -5.52 12.15 9.82
CA ARG A 171 -6.32 10.96 9.54
C ARG A 171 -6.80 10.28 10.80
N LEU A 172 -5.94 9.73 11.65
CA LEU A 172 -6.34 8.88 12.77
C LEU A 172 -7.28 9.62 13.72
N ILE A 173 -6.89 10.78 14.21
CA ILE A 173 -7.72 11.59 15.12
C ILE A 173 -8.93 12.15 14.35
N LYS A 174 -8.70 12.79 13.20
CA LYS A 174 -9.75 13.42 12.41
C LYS A 174 -10.86 12.45 12.00
N TRP A 175 -10.51 11.21 11.67
CA TRP A 175 -11.48 10.23 11.18
C TRP A 175 -12.23 9.52 12.30
N TYR A 176 -11.59 9.29 13.46
CA TYR A 176 -12.10 8.36 14.48
C TYR A 176 -12.47 8.97 15.84
N ASN A 177 -12.14 10.22 16.12
CA ASN A 177 -12.39 10.83 17.43
C ASN A 177 -13.89 10.87 17.83
N LYS A 178 -14.79 10.90 16.86
CA LYS A 178 -16.24 10.96 17.06
C LYS A 178 -16.95 9.61 16.97
N GLU A 179 -16.25 8.56 16.59
CA GLU A 179 -16.81 7.23 16.36
C GLU A 179 -17.13 6.53 17.70
N LYS A 180 -18.40 6.54 18.08
CA LYS A 180 -18.85 5.95 19.38
C LYS A 180 -18.59 4.44 19.44
N ILE A 181 -18.80 3.75 18.33
CA ILE A 181 -18.66 2.29 18.23
C ILE A 181 -17.24 1.79 18.54
N LEU A 182 -16.21 2.62 18.32
CA LEU A 182 -14.82 2.27 18.65
C LEU A 182 -14.55 2.18 20.17
N LYS A 183 -15.49 2.67 20.99
CA LYS A 183 -15.44 2.56 22.46
C LYS A 183 -16.13 1.31 23.00
N TYR A 184 -16.68 0.48 22.11
CA TYR A 184 -17.33 -0.76 22.52
C TYR A 184 -16.27 -1.83 22.78
N LYS A 185 -16.60 -2.77 23.69
CA LYS A 185 -15.81 -3.99 23.88
C LYS A 185 -15.87 -4.82 22.61
N VAL A 186 -14.76 -5.39 22.21
CA VAL A 186 -14.65 -6.18 20.98
C VAL A 186 -14.34 -7.62 21.34
N ASN A 187 -15.11 -8.55 20.76
CA ASN A 187 -14.87 -9.97 20.85
C ASN A 187 -14.57 -10.50 19.42
N ILE A 188 -13.42 -11.11 19.25
CA ILE A 188 -12.97 -11.66 17.99
C ILE A 188 -12.88 -13.18 18.10
N ASN A 189 -13.68 -13.90 17.28
CA ASN A 189 -13.72 -15.36 17.25
C ASN A 189 -13.92 -15.99 18.65
N GLY A 190 -14.83 -15.40 19.45
CA GLY A 190 -15.16 -15.87 20.80
C GLY A 190 -14.22 -15.37 21.91
N VAL A 191 -13.21 -14.55 21.58
CA VAL A 191 -12.23 -14.08 22.56
C VAL A 191 -12.24 -12.56 22.70
N GLU A 192 -12.36 -12.07 23.95
CA GLU A 192 -12.38 -10.63 24.23
C GLU A 192 -11.04 -9.99 23.90
N SER A 193 -11.11 -8.78 23.33
CA SER A 193 -9.99 -7.92 22.99
C SER A 193 -10.20 -6.54 23.63
N LYS A 194 -9.16 -5.69 23.58
CA LYS A 194 -9.26 -4.28 23.97
C LYS A 194 -10.31 -3.56 23.13
N LYS A 195 -10.73 -2.36 23.55
CA LYS A 195 -11.52 -1.48 22.70
C LYS A 195 -10.65 -0.94 21.57
N THR A 196 -11.23 -0.74 20.39
CA THR A 196 -10.50 -0.15 19.26
C THR A 196 -9.92 1.23 19.61
N SER A 197 -10.66 2.02 20.41
CA SER A 197 -10.19 3.33 20.89
C SER A 197 -8.97 3.24 21.82
N GLU A 198 -8.78 2.14 22.52
CA GLU A 198 -7.59 1.90 23.37
C GLU A 198 -6.38 1.56 22.49
N ILE A 199 -6.56 0.71 21.47
CA ILE A 199 -5.50 0.42 20.49
C ILE A 199 -5.07 1.69 19.75
N ILE A 200 -6.04 2.53 19.33
CA ILE A 200 -5.74 3.82 18.68
C ILE A 200 -4.91 4.72 19.60
N LYS A 201 -5.24 4.79 20.89
CA LYS A 201 -4.45 5.58 21.87
C LYS A 201 -3.02 5.05 22.02
N GLU A 202 -2.84 3.74 22.03
CA GLU A 202 -1.50 3.14 22.09
C GLU A 202 -0.69 3.46 20.84
N VAL A 203 -1.31 3.41 19.65
CA VAL A 203 -0.67 3.82 18.38
C VAL A 203 -0.23 5.29 18.45
N ILE A 204 -1.12 6.19 18.90
CA ILE A 204 -0.80 7.61 19.04
C ILE A 204 0.38 7.79 20.01
N ASN A 205 0.29 7.18 21.20
CA ASN A 205 1.33 7.28 22.22
C ASN A 205 2.68 6.72 21.76
N PHE A 206 2.67 5.71 20.89
CA PHE A 206 3.89 5.17 20.32
C PHE A 206 4.53 6.19 19.38
N PHE A 207 3.79 6.70 18.40
CA PHE A 207 4.35 7.64 17.41
C PHE A 207 4.62 9.04 17.96
N ASP A 208 4.10 9.38 19.14
CA ASP A 208 4.40 10.63 19.86
C ASP A 208 5.77 10.61 20.57
N LYS A 209 6.45 9.49 20.56
CA LYS A 209 7.76 9.31 21.19
C LYS A 209 8.83 8.99 20.17
N GLU A 210 10.07 9.33 20.52
CA GLU A 210 11.22 8.87 19.76
C GLU A 210 11.55 7.42 20.13
N HIS A 211 11.81 6.61 19.11
CA HIS A 211 12.23 5.23 19.26
C HIS A 211 13.52 4.98 18.45
N LYS A 212 14.39 4.14 18.96
CA LYS A 212 15.52 3.61 18.21
C LYS A 212 15.07 2.31 17.55
N LEU A 213 14.95 2.31 16.24
CA LEU A 213 14.62 1.13 15.45
C LEU A 213 15.74 0.83 14.45
N GLU A 214 15.82 -0.41 14.04
CA GLU A 214 16.69 -0.77 12.93
C GLU A 214 16.16 -0.20 11.64
N CYS A 215 16.97 0.65 11.00
CA CYS A 215 16.65 1.33 9.76
C CYS A 215 17.52 0.85 8.63
N SER A 216 17.01 0.93 7.43
CA SER A 216 17.74 0.66 6.20
C SER A 216 17.21 1.53 5.07
N LEU A 217 18.00 1.68 4.02
CA LEU A 217 17.49 2.28 2.78
C LEU A 217 16.37 1.40 2.24
N SER A 218 15.22 2.01 2.00
CA SER A 218 14.05 1.33 1.47
C SER A 218 13.15 2.25 0.64
N GLN A 219 12.19 1.66 -0.06
CA GLN A 219 11.24 2.38 -0.90
C GLN A 219 10.22 3.18 -0.04
N GLY A 220 9.90 2.68 1.16
CA GLY A 220 9.08 3.37 2.16
C GLY A 220 7.57 3.20 2.04
N ASP A 221 7.03 2.94 0.85
CA ASP A 221 5.63 2.56 0.62
C ASP A 221 5.53 1.41 -0.41
N PRO A 222 6.09 0.22 -0.07
CA PRO A 222 6.24 -0.91 -0.97
C PRO A 222 4.91 -1.64 -1.20
N ASN A 223 3.90 -0.93 -1.70
CA ASN A 223 2.70 -1.58 -2.18
C ASN A 223 2.99 -2.33 -3.50
N THR A 224 2.16 -3.29 -3.87
CA THR A 224 2.43 -4.18 -4.99
C THR A 224 2.44 -3.49 -6.36
N LEU A 225 1.92 -2.26 -6.46
CA LEU A 225 1.98 -1.43 -7.67
C LEU A 225 3.30 -0.63 -7.77
N ASN A 226 4.07 -0.52 -6.68
CA ASN A 226 5.32 0.21 -6.64
C ASN A 226 6.57 -0.68 -6.85
N ILE A 227 6.37 -1.99 -7.04
CA ILE A 227 7.44 -2.97 -7.20
C ILE A 227 7.30 -3.69 -8.53
N GLY A 228 8.36 -3.66 -9.35
CA GLY A 228 8.47 -4.46 -10.58
C GLY A 228 9.03 -5.86 -10.31
N ILE A 229 8.59 -6.87 -11.08
CA ILE A 229 9.10 -8.26 -10.97
C ILE A 229 10.55 -8.44 -11.50
N LYS A 230 10.99 -7.59 -12.44
CA LYS A 230 12.40 -7.25 -12.57
C LYS A 230 12.60 -6.18 -11.53
N PRO A 231 13.42 -6.39 -10.48
CA PRO A 231 13.44 -5.46 -9.37
C PRO A 231 13.70 -4.03 -9.85
N ILE A 232 12.63 -3.27 -9.91
CA ILE A 232 12.64 -1.83 -10.21
C ILE A 232 11.53 -1.21 -9.36
N PHE A 233 11.83 -0.09 -8.72
CA PHE A 233 10.95 0.55 -7.77
C PHE A 233 10.44 1.88 -8.32
N PHE A 234 9.25 2.26 -7.86
CA PHE A 234 8.50 3.46 -8.27
C PHE A 234 7.97 4.19 -7.05
N ASP A 235 7.58 5.45 -7.24
CA ASP A 235 6.94 6.30 -6.23
C ASP A 235 7.85 6.54 -5.02
N PHE A 236 8.74 7.52 -5.16
CA PHE A 236 9.87 7.72 -4.25
C PHE A 236 9.59 8.69 -3.10
N ALA A 237 8.37 9.25 -3.00
CA ALA A 237 8.06 10.30 -2.03
C ALA A 237 8.32 9.92 -0.55
N THR A 238 8.39 8.62 -0.25
CA THR A 238 8.68 8.09 1.08
C THR A 238 9.98 7.30 1.15
N SER A 239 10.74 7.29 0.05
CA SER A 239 11.98 6.53 -0.04
C SER A 239 13.11 7.18 0.76
N GLY A 240 13.99 6.35 1.29
CA GLY A 240 15.14 6.79 2.08
C GLY A 240 15.49 5.82 3.19
N TYR A 241 16.16 6.31 4.22
CA TYR A 241 16.39 5.55 5.45
C TYR A 241 15.08 5.44 6.23
N ASN A 242 14.50 4.24 6.27
CA ASN A 242 13.25 3.96 6.94
C ASN A 242 13.43 2.83 7.96
N PRO A 243 12.63 2.79 9.04
CA PRO A 243 12.57 1.62 9.89
C PRO A 243 12.19 0.38 9.08
N ILE A 244 12.97 -0.69 9.21
CA ILE A 244 12.71 -1.95 8.48
C ILE A 244 11.32 -2.49 8.83
N ILE A 245 10.92 -2.34 10.08
CA ILE A 245 9.58 -2.71 10.56
C ILE A 245 8.45 -1.96 9.82
N CYS A 246 8.69 -0.71 9.42
CA CYS A 246 7.74 0.07 8.62
C CYS A 246 7.59 -0.49 7.21
N GLU A 247 8.72 -0.76 6.53
CA GLU A 247 8.76 -1.37 5.21
C GLU A 247 8.05 -2.73 5.23
N PHE A 248 8.39 -3.56 6.22
CA PHE A 248 7.82 -4.89 6.37
C PHE A 248 6.30 -4.84 6.66
N SER A 249 5.83 -3.96 7.53
CA SER A 249 4.39 -3.83 7.81
C SER A 249 3.60 -3.41 6.57
N ALA A 250 4.19 -2.57 5.71
CA ALA A 250 3.58 -2.16 4.45
C ALA A 250 3.50 -3.32 3.46
N ILE A 251 4.58 -4.09 3.29
CA ILE A 251 4.60 -5.29 2.43
C ILE A 251 3.60 -6.32 2.94
N PHE A 252 3.63 -6.62 4.24
CA PHE A 252 2.72 -7.58 4.87
C PHE A 252 1.25 -7.22 4.60
N TRP A 253 0.88 -5.97 4.86
CA TRP A 253 -0.47 -5.46 4.62
C TRP A 253 -0.86 -5.51 3.15
N SER A 254 -0.01 -4.99 2.27
CA SER A 254 -0.29 -4.88 0.84
C SER A 254 -0.40 -6.25 0.19
N VAL A 255 0.58 -7.12 0.40
CA VAL A 255 0.64 -8.43 -0.27
C VAL A 255 -0.47 -9.35 0.19
N LEU A 256 -0.68 -9.48 1.50
CA LEU A 256 -1.63 -10.47 2.03
C LEU A 256 -3.09 -10.02 1.94
N ILE A 257 -3.38 -8.72 2.11
CA ILE A 257 -4.75 -8.27 2.37
C ILE A 257 -5.16 -7.10 1.48
N ALA A 258 -4.42 -5.98 1.55
CA ALA A 258 -4.91 -4.72 1.00
C ALA A 258 -5.08 -4.76 -0.52
N ASP A 259 -4.05 -5.20 -1.25
CA ASP A 259 -4.06 -5.18 -2.71
C ASP A 259 -4.89 -6.32 -3.31
N ALA A 260 -5.20 -7.36 -2.50
CA ALA A 260 -6.11 -8.43 -2.89
C ALA A 260 -7.59 -8.05 -2.74
N TYR A 261 -7.92 -7.24 -1.72
CA TYR A 261 -9.31 -7.02 -1.32
C TYR A 261 -9.71 -5.55 -1.21
N PHE A 262 -9.02 -4.75 -0.37
CA PHE A 262 -9.45 -3.37 -0.07
C PHE A 262 -9.08 -2.37 -1.15
N CYS A 263 -7.84 -2.37 -1.62
CA CYS A 263 -7.36 -1.38 -2.58
C CYS A 263 -8.14 -1.38 -3.89
N PRO A 264 -8.46 -2.52 -4.52
CA PRO A 264 -9.28 -2.53 -5.72
C PRO A 264 -10.70 -1.98 -5.49
N LYS A 265 -11.26 -2.15 -4.29
CA LYS A 265 -12.61 -1.67 -3.94
C LYS A 265 -12.66 -0.18 -3.66
N TYR A 266 -11.64 0.36 -2.97
CA TYR A 266 -11.67 1.72 -2.43
C TYR A 266 -10.74 2.68 -3.15
N HIS A 267 -9.74 2.17 -3.88
CA HIS A 267 -8.86 2.92 -4.78
C HIS A 267 -8.86 2.36 -6.21
N PRO A 268 -10.05 2.14 -6.83
CA PRO A 268 -10.16 1.47 -8.13
C PRO A 268 -9.41 2.18 -9.25
N LYS A 269 -9.21 3.50 -9.14
CA LYS A 269 -8.46 4.29 -10.12
C LYS A 269 -7.00 3.84 -10.24
N SER A 270 -6.36 3.50 -9.12
CA SER A 270 -4.99 2.99 -9.12
C SER A 270 -4.85 1.66 -9.88
N TYR A 271 -5.93 0.89 -9.96
CA TYR A 271 -5.97 -0.41 -10.63
C TYR A 271 -6.63 -0.36 -12.02
N TYR A 272 -6.91 0.83 -12.56
CA TYR A 272 -7.62 0.97 -13.85
C TYR A 272 -6.93 0.20 -14.99
N ASN A 273 -5.60 0.20 -15.02
CA ASN A 273 -4.79 -0.53 -15.99
C ASN A 273 -4.49 -1.99 -15.57
N HIS A 274 -4.87 -2.41 -14.36
CA HIS A 274 -4.62 -3.72 -13.74
C HIS A 274 -5.92 -4.48 -13.49
N LYS A 275 -6.84 -4.46 -14.46
CA LYS A 275 -8.25 -4.88 -14.30
C LYS A 275 -8.46 -6.31 -13.84
N LYS A 276 -7.47 -7.19 -14.01
CA LYS A 276 -7.57 -8.59 -13.57
C LYS A 276 -7.80 -8.73 -12.07
N VAL A 277 -7.29 -7.78 -11.27
CA VAL A 277 -7.48 -7.78 -9.81
C VAL A 277 -8.96 -7.77 -9.41
N PHE A 278 -9.80 -7.06 -10.18
CA PHE A 278 -11.24 -6.96 -9.87
C PHE A 278 -11.99 -8.29 -9.98
N LYS A 279 -11.47 -9.23 -10.77
CA LYS A 279 -12.06 -10.56 -10.93
C LYS A 279 -11.76 -11.48 -9.71
N ASN A 280 -10.73 -11.14 -8.94
CA ASN A 280 -10.27 -11.94 -7.83
C ASN A 280 -10.83 -11.49 -6.48
N ILE A 281 -11.46 -10.30 -6.39
CA ILE A 281 -11.96 -9.74 -5.12
C ILE A 281 -12.86 -10.75 -4.38
N ASP A 282 -13.73 -11.44 -5.11
CA ASP A 282 -14.69 -12.39 -4.50
C ASP A 282 -13.98 -13.58 -3.83
N LYS A 283 -12.83 -14.02 -4.35
CA LYS A 283 -12.01 -15.07 -3.75
C LYS A 283 -11.52 -14.69 -2.36
N PHE A 284 -11.13 -13.41 -2.19
CA PHE A 284 -10.59 -12.87 -0.94
C PHE A 284 -11.66 -12.29 -0.02
N THR A 285 -12.94 -12.40 -0.40
CA THR A 285 -14.04 -11.95 0.46
C THR A 285 -14.11 -12.82 1.71
N PRO A 286 -14.01 -12.24 2.93
CA PRO A 286 -13.99 -13.01 4.16
C PRO A 286 -15.36 -13.63 4.48
N ASN A 287 -15.34 -14.71 5.25
CA ASN A 287 -16.52 -15.26 5.89
C ASN A 287 -16.78 -14.43 7.17
N LEU A 288 -17.50 -13.31 7.03
CA LEU A 288 -17.69 -12.35 8.10
C LEU A 288 -19.11 -12.44 8.68
N GLN A 289 -19.20 -12.67 9.97
CA GLN A 289 -20.38 -12.50 10.79
C GLN A 289 -20.09 -11.48 11.89
N TYR A 290 -21.02 -10.58 12.16
CA TYR A 290 -20.86 -9.59 13.22
C TYR A 290 -22.21 -9.25 13.83
N GLU A 291 -22.15 -8.89 15.12
CA GLU A 291 -23.29 -8.44 15.91
C GLU A 291 -22.85 -7.23 16.73
N VAL A 292 -23.66 -6.20 16.75
CA VAL A 292 -23.46 -5.00 17.58
C VAL A 292 -24.55 -4.94 18.62
N ASN A 293 -24.17 -4.99 19.90
CA ASN A 293 -25.07 -4.79 21.02
C ASN A 293 -24.83 -3.39 21.63
N ASP A 294 -25.71 -2.46 21.29
CA ASP A 294 -25.62 -1.07 21.75
C ASP A 294 -25.92 -0.93 23.26
N THR A 295 -26.72 -1.82 23.82
CA THR A 295 -27.06 -1.82 25.26
C THR A 295 -25.83 -2.21 26.10
N GLU A 296 -25.18 -3.30 25.72
CA GLU A 296 -23.97 -3.80 26.37
C GLU A 296 -22.68 -3.08 25.92
N LYS A 297 -22.78 -2.25 24.89
CA LYS A 297 -21.64 -1.61 24.22
C LYS A 297 -20.58 -2.64 23.82
N LYS A 298 -21.03 -3.67 23.11
CA LYS A 298 -20.21 -4.82 22.71
C LYS A 298 -20.36 -5.10 21.22
N ILE A 299 -19.26 -5.53 20.60
CA ILE A 299 -19.20 -6.00 19.23
C ILE A 299 -18.65 -7.43 19.24
N ASN A 300 -19.37 -8.34 18.64
CA ASN A 300 -18.91 -9.69 18.38
C ASN A 300 -18.61 -9.83 16.90
N ILE A 301 -17.40 -10.27 16.55
CA ILE A 301 -17.00 -10.48 15.15
C ILE A 301 -16.42 -11.88 15.01
N GLN A 302 -16.95 -12.65 14.07
CA GLN A 302 -16.37 -13.92 13.64
C GLN A 302 -15.96 -13.79 12.17
N SER A 303 -14.72 -14.10 11.88
CA SER A 303 -14.19 -14.02 10.52
C SER A 303 -12.90 -14.82 10.37
N ASN A 304 -12.45 -14.90 9.13
CA ASN A 304 -11.16 -15.43 8.73
C ASN A 304 -10.45 -14.42 7.81
N ILE A 305 -9.18 -14.64 7.56
CA ILE A 305 -8.43 -13.91 6.55
C ILE A 305 -8.20 -14.86 5.38
N LYS A 306 -8.62 -14.46 4.18
CA LYS A 306 -8.43 -15.21 2.95
C LYS A 306 -7.25 -14.63 2.16
N THR A 307 -6.40 -15.50 1.68
CA THR A 307 -5.27 -15.15 0.85
C THR A 307 -4.89 -16.31 -0.08
N SER A 308 -3.95 -16.14 -0.98
CA SER A 308 -3.46 -17.21 -1.84
C SER A 308 -2.10 -17.72 -1.39
N GLU A 309 -1.76 -18.94 -1.81
CA GLU A 309 -0.48 -19.58 -1.48
C GLU A 309 0.72 -18.73 -1.92
N ILE A 310 0.68 -18.15 -3.12
CA ILE A 310 1.78 -17.32 -3.63
C ILE A 310 2.02 -16.06 -2.79
N ARG A 311 0.98 -15.49 -2.18
CA ARG A 311 1.09 -14.34 -1.29
C ARG A 311 1.70 -14.72 0.05
N ILE A 312 1.33 -15.89 0.55
CA ILE A 312 1.94 -16.50 1.74
C ILE A 312 3.42 -16.78 1.49
N ASP A 313 3.75 -17.41 0.36
CA ASP A 313 5.15 -17.72 0.00
C ASP A 313 5.99 -16.45 -0.06
N PHE A 314 5.47 -15.36 -0.63
CA PHE A 314 6.18 -14.09 -0.67
C PHE A 314 6.51 -13.57 0.73
N ILE A 315 5.54 -13.58 1.63
CA ILE A 315 5.72 -13.08 3.01
C ILE A 315 6.65 -13.99 3.82
N LYS A 316 6.54 -15.31 3.67
CA LYS A 316 7.44 -16.26 4.33
C LYS A 316 8.90 -16.07 3.90
N GLU A 317 9.16 -15.92 2.60
CA GLU A 317 10.51 -15.63 2.09
C GLU A 317 11.02 -14.26 2.60
N TYR A 318 10.13 -13.28 2.79
CA TYR A 318 10.50 -11.98 3.37
C TYR A 318 10.85 -12.11 4.86
N ILE A 319 10.06 -12.85 5.64
CA ILE A 319 10.35 -13.16 7.05
C ILE A 319 11.68 -13.89 7.18
N GLU A 320 11.88 -14.96 6.42
CA GLU A 320 13.15 -15.71 6.41
C GLU A 320 14.36 -14.83 6.08
N MET A 321 14.20 -13.89 5.14
CA MET A 321 15.25 -12.91 4.83
C MET A 321 15.56 -12.03 6.03
N LEU A 322 14.55 -11.51 6.76
CA LEU A 322 14.78 -10.67 7.93
C LEU A 322 15.44 -11.44 9.08
N GLU A 323 15.02 -12.68 9.33
CA GLU A 323 15.63 -13.57 10.33
C GLU A 323 17.11 -13.86 9.98
N ASN A 324 17.41 -14.18 8.72
CA ASN A 324 18.77 -14.42 8.24
C ASN A 324 19.69 -13.19 8.34
N LEU A 325 19.11 -11.99 8.33
CA LEU A 325 19.81 -10.72 8.57
C LEU A 325 19.90 -10.37 10.05
N ASN A 326 19.34 -11.18 10.94
CA ASN A 326 19.20 -10.91 12.37
C ASN A 326 18.50 -9.57 12.68
N VAL A 327 17.57 -9.15 11.83
CA VAL A 327 16.77 -7.93 12.05
C VAL A 327 15.86 -8.15 13.26
N LYS A 328 15.88 -7.21 14.20
CA LYS A 328 15.00 -7.27 15.38
C LYS A 328 13.71 -6.55 15.10
N ILE A 329 12.63 -7.29 15.01
CA ILE A 329 11.26 -6.75 14.91
C ILE A 329 10.56 -7.02 16.22
N GLY A 330 10.25 -5.96 16.94
CA GLY A 330 9.52 -6.02 18.20
C GLY A 330 8.01 -5.89 18.01
N LYS A 331 7.29 -5.97 19.12
CA LYS A 331 5.81 -5.89 19.17
C LYS A 331 5.25 -4.60 18.60
N GLU A 332 6.05 -3.56 18.47
CA GLU A 332 5.70 -2.31 17.79
C GLU A 332 5.30 -2.50 16.33
N PHE A 333 5.60 -3.65 15.72
CA PHE A 333 5.08 -4.04 14.40
C PHE A 333 3.57 -3.83 14.29
N ILE A 334 2.83 -4.12 15.38
CA ILE A 334 1.38 -3.94 15.39
C ILE A 334 0.97 -2.46 15.25
N TYR A 335 1.75 -1.51 15.74
CA TYR A 335 1.43 -0.09 15.63
C TYR A 335 1.62 0.42 14.20
N PHE A 336 2.69 -0.02 13.52
CA PHE A 336 2.88 0.26 12.10
C PHE A 336 1.79 -0.38 11.24
N LEU A 337 1.43 -1.63 11.54
CA LEU A 337 0.35 -2.32 10.85
C LEU A 337 -1.01 -1.66 11.10
N ALA A 338 -1.31 -1.23 12.33
CA ALA A 338 -2.52 -0.50 12.68
C ALA A 338 -2.65 0.80 11.89
N MET A 339 -1.55 1.54 11.71
CA MET A 339 -1.55 2.73 10.85
C MET A 339 -1.88 2.39 9.40
N ARG A 340 -1.41 1.25 8.87
CA ARG A 340 -1.78 0.79 7.52
C ARG A 340 -3.27 0.45 7.43
N ILE A 341 -3.81 -0.24 8.40
CA ILE A 341 -5.24 -0.62 8.45
C ILE A 341 -6.14 0.62 8.58
N LEU A 342 -5.79 1.55 9.47
CA LEU A 342 -6.66 2.67 9.86
C LEU A 342 -6.45 3.94 9.03
N CYS A 343 -5.26 4.16 8.45
CA CYS A 343 -4.91 5.43 7.84
C CYS A 343 -4.73 5.39 6.32
N ILE A 344 -4.69 4.22 5.67
CA ILE A 344 -4.73 4.15 4.20
C ILE A 344 -6.15 4.44 3.71
N PHE A 345 -7.15 3.86 4.38
CA PHE A 345 -8.55 4.11 4.11
C PHE A 345 -9.22 4.71 5.35
N ASN A 346 -10.19 5.61 5.14
CA ASN A 346 -11.11 5.96 6.21
C ASN A 346 -12.14 4.84 6.35
N ILE A 347 -11.92 3.93 7.31
CA ILE A 347 -12.78 2.75 7.48
C ILE A 347 -14.22 3.13 7.84
N SER A 348 -14.46 4.26 8.50
CA SER A 348 -15.82 4.73 8.82
C SER A 348 -16.62 5.14 7.58
N LYS A 349 -15.97 5.30 6.42
CA LYS A 349 -16.62 5.56 5.12
C LYS A 349 -16.74 4.31 4.24
N MET A 350 -16.28 3.17 4.72
CA MET A 350 -16.41 1.92 4.01
C MET A 350 -17.84 1.37 4.10
N LYS A 351 -18.13 0.35 3.30
CA LYS A 351 -19.33 -0.47 3.49
C LYS A 351 -19.24 -1.14 4.87
N GLU A 352 -20.36 -1.30 5.53
CA GLU A 352 -20.44 -1.82 6.90
C GLU A 352 -19.66 -3.13 7.10
N LYS A 353 -19.80 -4.10 6.19
CA LYS A 353 -19.01 -5.34 6.22
C LYS A 353 -17.51 -5.09 6.19
N ASP A 354 -17.04 -4.20 5.34
CA ASP A 354 -15.61 -3.90 5.20
C ASP A 354 -15.08 -3.11 6.41
N TYR A 355 -15.93 -2.29 7.03
CA TYR A 355 -15.64 -1.65 8.31
C TYR A 355 -15.38 -2.69 9.40
N PHE A 356 -16.33 -3.61 9.63
CA PHE A 356 -16.17 -4.67 10.63
C PHE A 356 -15.04 -5.64 10.30
N TYR A 357 -14.78 -5.89 9.03
CA TYR A 357 -13.62 -6.68 8.63
C TYR A 357 -12.30 -5.98 8.94
N SER A 358 -12.20 -4.67 8.74
CA SER A 358 -11.02 -3.90 9.14
C SER A 358 -10.79 -3.93 10.66
N ILE A 359 -11.86 -3.80 11.45
CA ILE A 359 -11.82 -3.96 12.92
C ILE A 359 -11.38 -5.38 13.30
N PHE A 360 -11.95 -6.41 12.64
CA PHE A 360 -11.52 -7.79 12.84
C PHE A 360 -10.01 -7.96 12.64
N ILE A 361 -9.47 -7.52 11.49
CA ILE A 361 -8.05 -7.69 11.17
C ILE A 361 -7.18 -6.98 12.23
N LEU A 362 -7.52 -5.73 12.58
CA LEU A 362 -6.78 -4.97 13.59
C LEU A 362 -6.69 -5.73 14.92
N HIS A 363 -7.83 -6.18 15.42
CA HIS A 363 -7.89 -6.88 16.70
C HIS A 363 -7.29 -8.28 16.65
N TYR A 364 -7.47 -9.00 15.53
CA TYR A 364 -6.89 -10.31 15.31
C TYR A 364 -5.35 -10.24 15.35
N MET A 365 -4.77 -9.27 14.65
CA MET A 365 -3.31 -9.04 14.65
C MET A 365 -2.83 -8.56 16.02
N TYR A 366 -3.49 -7.57 16.61
CA TYR A 366 -3.14 -7.02 17.91
C TYR A 366 -3.05 -8.09 19.01
N LYS A 367 -3.96 -9.05 18.97
CA LYS A 367 -4.06 -10.09 19.98
C LYS A 367 -3.06 -11.23 19.80
N ASN A 368 -2.75 -11.59 18.55
CA ASN A 368 -1.95 -12.77 18.26
C ASN A 368 -0.46 -12.45 18.05
N ILE A 369 -0.05 -11.17 18.03
CA ILE A 369 1.35 -10.79 17.98
C ILE A 369 1.89 -10.69 19.40
N SER A 370 2.88 -11.52 19.69
CA SER A 370 3.65 -11.56 20.96
C SER A 370 4.99 -10.84 20.83
N ASP A 371 5.84 -10.95 21.82
CA ASP A 371 7.20 -10.39 21.79
C ASP A 371 8.09 -11.10 20.76
N ASP A 372 7.87 -12.41 20.51
CA ASP A 372 8.42 -13.11 19.36
C ASP A 372 7.49 -12.88 18.15
N VAL A 373 7.82 -11.83 17.40
CA VAL A 373 7.00 -11.40 16.28
C VAL A 373 7.08 -12.38 15.11
N TYR A 374 8.23 -12.96 14.83
CA TYR A 374 8.40 -13.87 13.69
C TYR A 374 7.60 -15.17 13.90
N ASP A 375 7.70 -15.79 15.08
CA ASP A 375 6.90 -16.97 15.41
C ASP A 375 5.41 -16.64 15.38
N SER A 376 5.02 -15.51 15.95
CA SER A 376 3.63 -15.03 15.92
C SER A 376 3.11 -14.87 14.49
N LEU A 377 3.87 -14.24 13.60
CA LEU A 377 3.46 -14.04 12.21
C LEU A 377 3.38 -15.36 11.44
N ASN A 378 4.33 -16.27 11.62
CA ASN A 378 4.27 -17.60 11.02
C ASN A 378 3.02 -18.36 11.51
N THR A 379 2.71 -18.30 12.80
CA THR A 379 1.50 -18.88 13.37
C THR A 379 0.23 -18.25 12.83
N ILE A 380 0.18 -16.92 12.70
CA ILE A 380 -0.95 -16.18 12.14
C ILE A 380 -1.19 -16.57 10.69
N ILE A 381 -0.14 -16.56 9.88
CA ILE A 381 -0.22 -16.87 8.44
C ILE A 381 -0.66 -18.31 8.20
N SER A 382 -0.24 -19.25 9.05
CA SER A 382 -0.65 -20.67 8.93
C SER A 382 -2.15 -20.88 9.13
N LYS A 383 -2.85 -19.92 9.77
CA LYS A 383 -4.31 -19.96 10.01
C LYS A 383 -5.13 -19.24 8.94
N PHE A 384 -4.48 -18.63 7.93
CA PHE A 384 -5.20 -18.00 6.84
C PHE A 384 -5.83 -19.06 5.95
N GLU A 385 -7.03 -18.76 5.46
CA GLU A 385 -7.73 -19.62 4.50
C GLU A 385 -7.13 -19.39 3.10
N ILE A 386 -6.62 -20.45 2.51
CA ILE A 386 -6.06 -20.42 1.16
C ILE A 386 -7.20 -20.56 0.14
N THR A 387 -7.23 -19.67 -0.85
CA THR A 387 -8.27 -19.60 -1.89
C THR A 387 -7.73 -19.92 -3.27
#